data_b8f887744d3d9f85cd570a656d63240a
#
_entry.id   b8f887744d3d9f85cd570a656d63240a
#
_cell.length_a   1.000
_cell.length_b   1.000
_cell.length_c   1.000
_cell.angle_alpha   90.00
_cell.angle_beta   90.00
_cell.angle_gamma   90.00
#
_symmetry.space_group_name_H-M   'P 1'
#
loop_
_entity.id
_entity.type
_entity.pdbx_description
1 polymer ?
#
loop_
_entity_poly.entity_id
_entity_poly.type
_entity_poly.pdbx_seq_one_letter_code
_entity_poly.pdbx_strand_id
1 'polypeptide(L)'
;KENNSEETSERDCIGFCVTGGVFSEGIDLKNESLIGCIIVGTGIPQICTERRLLKDYYDEKDGNGYNYAYTYPGMNKVLQAAGRVIRTMDDVGVIVLLDERFARSEYVRLFPEEWADYKLCNLKEAPKLVAEFWDGHS
;
A
#
# COMPACT_ATOMS: atom_id res chain seq x y z
N LYS A 1 48.75 2.59 15.41
CA LYS A 1 47.47 1.89 15.52
C LYS A 1 46.39 2.96 15.50
N GLU A 2 45.96 3.32 14.29
CA GLU A 2 44.85 4.24 14.06
C GLU A 2 43.56 3.44 14.20
N ASN A 3 42.74 3.80 15.19
CA ASN A 3 41.39 3.36 15.30
C ASN A 3 40.54 4.16 14.24
N ASN A 4 40.35 3.55 13.08
CA ASN A 4 39.29 3.95 12.20
C ASN A 4 37.94 3.45 12.76
N SER A 5 37.30 4.23 13.57
CA SER A 5 35.85 4.11 13.80
C SER A 5 35.16 4.59 12.52
N GLU A 6 34.83 3.65 11.63
CA GLU A 6 33.86 3.90 10.58
C GLU A 6 32.52 4.22 11.25
N GLU A 7 32.19 5.50 11.34
CA GLU A 7 30.81 5.94 11.53
C GLU A 7 30.00 5.42 10.33
N THR A 8 29.32 4.30 10.50
CA THR A 8 28.23 3.90 9.60
C THR A 8 27.14 4.93 9.73
N SER A 9 27.19 5.97 8.90
CA SER A 9 26.05 6.87 8.75
C SER A 9 24.90 6.03 8.23
N GLU A 10 23.89 5.79 9.06
CA GLU A 10 22.62 5.24 8.65
C GLU A 10 22.06 6.14 7.56
N ARG A 11 21.95 5.61 6.35
CA ARG A 11 21.41 6.36 5.21
C ARG A 11 19.98 5.94 5.01
N ASP A 12 19.07 6.89 5.18
CA ASP A 12 17.68 6.69 4.78
C ASP A 12 17.59 6.47 3.28
N CYS A 13 16.74 5.54 2.84
CA CYS A 13 16.55 5.22 1.44
C CYS A 13 15.07 5.33 1.07
N ILE A 14 14.79 6.02 -0.02
CA ILE A 14 13.45 6.09 -0.61
C ILE A 14 13.49 5.43 -1.97
N GLY A 15 12.69 4.39 -2.17
CA GLY A 15 12.54 3.68 -3.44
C GLY A 15 11.22 4.03 -4.13
N PHE A 16 11.28 4.32 -5.43
CA PHE A 16 10.10 4.49 -6.27
C PHE A 16 9.92 3.26 -7.15
N CYS A 17 8.74 2.64 -7.10
CA CYS A 17 8.45 1.45 -7.88
C CYS A 17 7.03 1.48 -8.46
N VAL A 18 6.83 0.72 -9.54
CA VAL A 18 5.53 0.57 -10.18
C VAL A 18 4.79 -0.60 -9.52
N THR A 19 3.53 -0.38 -9.13
CA THR A 19 2.66 -1.42 -8.57
C THR A 19 2.45 -2.55 -9.58
N GLY A 20 2.75 -3.79 -9.19
CA GLY A 20 2.74 -4.95 -10.08
C GLY A 20 4.05 -5.15 -10.88
N GLY A 21 5.08 -4.34 -10.62
CA GLY A 21 6.43 -4.53 -11.17
C GLY A 21 7.27 -5.48 -10.29
N VAL A 22 8.47 -5.82 -10.78
CA VAL A 22 9.41 -6.73 -10.11
C VAL A 22 9.70 -6.31 -8.66
N PHE A 23 9.77 -5.01 -8.40
CA PHE A 23 10.04 -4.48 -7.06
C PHE A 23 8.85 -4.57 -6.11
N SER A 24 7.62 -4.57 -6.62
CA SER A 24 6.41 -4.73 -5.78
C SER A 24 6.07 -6.20 -5.49
N GLU A 25 6.57 -7.14 -6.31
CA GLU A 25 6.26 -8.56 -6.20
C GLU A 25 7.47 -9.44 -5.83
N GLY A 26 8.71 -8.98 -6.12
CA GLY A 26 9.93 -9.79 -6.09
C GLY A 26 10.96 -9.45 -5.03
N ILE A 27 10.86 -8.31 -4.34
CA ILE A 27 11.86 -7.96 -3.30
C ILE A 27 11.38 -8.48 -1.95
N ASP A 28 12.15 -9.40 -1.40
CA ASP A 28 12.03 -9.82 -0.02
C ASP A 28 13.02 -9.02 0.84
N LEU A 29 12.59 -7.85 1.30
CA LEU A 29 13.34 -7.07 2.29
C LEU A 29 13.14 -7.74 3.65
N LYS A 30 14.15 -8.47 4.11
CA LYS A 30 14.15 -9.13 5.42
C LYS A 30 14.44 -8.09 6.49
N ASN A 31 13.71 -8.21 7.62
CA ASN A 31 13.85 -7.43 8.86
C ASN A 31 13.74 -5.91 8.65
N GLU A 32 13.08 -5.20 9.50
CA GLU A 32 12.99 -3.73 9.72
C GLU A 32 13.42 -2.78 8.56
N SER A 33 13.65 -3.34 7.37
CA SER A 33 14.20 -2.64 6.21
C SER A 33 13.18 -1.74 5.50
N LEU A 34 11.89 -1.91 5.79
CA LEU A 34 10.82 -1.12 5.18
C LEU A 34 9.86 -0.62 6.27
N ILE A 35 10.06 0.60 6.69
CA ILE A 35 9.28 1.26 7.76
C ILE A 35 7.99 1.91 7.28
N GLY A 36 7.80 2.03 5.97
CA GLY A 36 6.57 2.60 5.44
C GLY A 36 6.46 2.50 3.93
N CYS A 37 5.25 2.65 3.44
CA CYS A 37 4.99 2.79 2.01
C CYS A 37 3.91 3.84 1.73
N ILE A 38 4.06 4.50 0.57
CA ILE A 38 3.05 5.40 0.03
C ILE A 38 2.53 4.78 -1.26
N ILE A 39 1.26 4.42 -1.28
CA ILE A 39 0.60 3.81 -2.43
C ILE A 39 -0.22 4.88 -3.13
N VAL A 40 0.19 5.22 -4.36
CA VAL A 40 -0.45 6.25 -5.18
C VAL A 40 -1.40 5.59 -6.17
N GLY A 41 -2.68 5.92 -6.06
CA GLY A 41 -3.73 5.34 -6.89
C GLY A 41 -4.23 3.98 -6.41
N THR A 42 -5.37 3.55 -6.95
CA THR A 42 -6.08 2.34 -6.51
C THR A 42 -5.64 1.06 -7.22
N GLY A 43 -4.51 1.08 -7.95
CA GLY A 43 -3.97 -0.10 -8.62
C GLY A 43 -4.85 -0.70 -9.73
N ILE A 44 -5.86 0.04 -10.19
CA ILE A 44 -6.81 -0.44 -11.22
C ILE A 44 -6.06 -0.92 -12.45
N PRO A 45 -6.32 -2.15 -12.93
CA PRO A 45 -5.69 -2.68 -14.12
C PRO A 45 -6.09 -1.89 -15.37
N GLN A 46 -5.22 -1.96 -16.36
CA GLN A 46 -5.47 -1.34 -17.67
C GLN A 46 -6.73 -1.94 -18.34
N ILE A 47 -7.47 -1.09 -19.04
CA ILE A 47 -8.63 -1.52 -19.82
C ILE A 47 -8.13 -2.37 -21.02
N CYS A 48 -8.61 -3.61 -21.09
CA CYS A 48 -8.35 -4.53 -22.19
C CYS A 48 -9.59 -5.34 -22.52
N THR A 49 -9.55 -6.08 -23.62
CA THR A 49 -10.70 -6.87 -24.10
C THR A 49 -11.13 -7.92 -23.08
N GLU A 50 -10.17 -8.62 -22.48
CA GLU A 50 -10.42 -9.67 -21.48
C GLU A 50 -11.14 -9.10 -20.25
N ARG A 51 -10.74 -7.92 -19.81
CA ARG A 51 -11.37 -7.22 -18.68
C ARG A 51 -12.78 -6.77 -19.00
N ARG A 52 -13.04 -6.33 -20.22
CA ARG A 52 -14.40 -5.99 -20.66
C ARG A 52 -15.31 -7.20 -20.69
N LEU A 53 -14.84 -8.31 -21.24
CA LEU A 53 -15.60 -9.57 -21.25
C LEU A 53 -15.91 -10.06 -19.84
N LEU A 54 -14.93 -9.98 -18.93
CA LEU A 54 -15.13 -10.33 -17.52
C LEU A 54 -16.17 -9.41 -16.85
N LYS A 55 -16.07 -8.11 -17.10
CA LYS A 55 -17.04 -7.12 -16.59
C LYS A 55 -18.44 -7.45 -17.10
N ASP A 56 -18.61 -7.63 -18.41
CA ASP A 56 -19.90 -7.87 -19.04
C ASP A 56 -20.54 -9.17 -18.51
N TYR A 57 -19.75 -10.22 -18.34
CA TYR A 57 -20.21 -11.48 -17.76
C TYR A 57 -20.76 -11.31 -16.34
N TYR A 58 -20.05 -10.59 -15.47
CA TYR A 58 -20.52 -10.38 -14.10
C TYR A 58 -21.61 -9.30 -13.99
N ASP A 59 -21.68 -8.35 -14.92
CA ASP A 59 -22.83 -7.42 -14.99
C ASP A 59 -24.13 -8.18 -15.31
N GLU A 60 -24.09 -9.16 -16.21
CA GLU A 60 -25.25 -10.01 -16.51
C GLU A 60 -25.62 -10.94 -15.34
N LYS A 61 -24.62 -11.41 -14.58
CA LYS A 61 -24.83 -12.38 -13.51
C LYS A 61 -25.37 -11.77 -12.22
N ASP A 62 -24.78 -10.65 -11.76
CA ASP A 62 -25.06 -10.05 -10.45
C ASP A 62 -24.98 -8.51 -10.43
N GLY A 63 -24.75 -7.87 -11.58
CA GLY A 63 -24.63 -6.41 -11.70
C GLY A 63 -23.34 -5.83 -11.10
N ASN A 64 -22.31 -6.64 -10.86
CA ASN A 64 -21.12 -6.24 -10.13
C ASN A 64 -19.82 -6.34 -10.96
N GLY A 65 -19.96 -6.33 -12.29
CA GLY A 65 -18.86 -6.59 -13.22
C GLY A 65 -17.67 -5.65 -13.07
N TYR A 66 -17.90 -4.36 -12.80
CA TYR A 66 -16.81 -3.41 -12.59
C TYR A 66 -15.94 -3.78 -11.40
N ASN A 67 -16.52 -4.20 -10.30
CA ASN A 67 -15.77 -4.60 -9.12
C ASN A 67 -14.91 -5.83 -9.38
N TYR A 68 -15.43 -6.86 -10.05
CA TYR A 68 -14.67 -8.06 -10.38
C TYR A 68 -13.56 -7.79 -11.40
N ALA A 69 -13.82 -6.96 -12.40
CA ALA A 69 -12.84 -6.69 -13.45
C ALA A 69 -11.74 -5.70 -13.03
N TYR A 70 -12.05 -4.75 -12.14
CA TYR A 70 -11.18 -3.60 -11.87
C TYR A 70 -10.95 -3.35 -10.38
N THR A 71 -11.99 -3.15 -9.56
CA THR A 71 -11.83 -2.72 -8.16
C THR A 71 -11.12 -3.76 -7.32
N TYR A 72 -11.57 -5.01 -7.34
CA TYR A 72 -10.98 -6.09 -6.55
C TYR A 72 -9.53 -6.42 -6.96
N PRO A 73 -9.22 -6.59 -8.26
CA PRO A 73 -7.83 -6.78 -8.68
C PRO A 73 -6.92 -5.60 -8.34
N GLY A 74 -7.44 -4.37 -8.42
CA GLY A 74 -6.71 -3.18 -8.02
C GLY A 74 -6.41 -3.18 -6.53
N MET A 75 -7.43 -3.42 -5.71
CA MET A 75 -7.28 -3.46 -4.25
C MET A 75 -6.35 -4.59 -3.79
N ASN A 76 -6.39 -5.75 -4.45
CA ASN A 76 -5.45 -6.84 -4.17
C ASN A 76 -3.99 -6.40 -4.34
N LYS A 77 -3.67 -5.61 -5.37
CA LYS A 77 -2.32 -5.06 -5.55
C LYS A 77 -1.94 -4.07 -4.44
N VAL A 78 -2.89 -3.24 -4.02
CA VAL A 78 -2.71 -2.33 -2.88
C VAL A 78 -2.39 -3.11 -1.60
N LEU A 79 -3.17 -4.14 -1.30
CA LEU A 79 -2.97 -5.00 -0.13
C LEU A 79 -1.64 -5.76 -0.18
N GLN A 80 -1.24 -6.26 -1.35
CA GLN A 80 0.06 -6.91 -1.54
C GLN A 80 1.22 -5.95 -1.30
N ALA A 81 1.12 -4.70 -1.79
CA ALA A 81 2.14 -3.69 -1.54
C ALA A 81 2.22 -3.29 -0.06
N ALA A 82 1.08 -3.09 0.58
CA ALA A 82 0.99 -2.77 2.01
C ALA A 82 1.54 -3.91 2.89
N GLY A 83 1.24 -5.16 2.56
CA GLY A 83 1.74 -6.35 3.25
C GLY A 83 3.26 -6.56 3.15
N ARG A 84 3.98 -5.70 2.42
CA ARG A 84 5.45 -5.67 2.44
C ARG A 84 6.00 -4.89 3.63
N VAL A 85 5.23 -3.95 4.16
CA VAL A 85 5.61 -3.17 5.34
C VAL A 85 5.31 -3.94 6.62
N ILE A 86 4.11 -4.53 6.72
CA ILE A 86 3.66 -5.25 7.90
C ILE A 86 3.39 -6.70 7.50
N ARG A 87 4.24 -7.62 7.94
CA ARG A 87 4.21 -9.05 7.62
C ARG A 87 3.88 -9.91 8.82
N THR A 88 4.30 -9.47 9.99
CA THR A 88 4.13 -10.17 11.26
C THR A 88 3.45 -9.27 12.27
N MET A 89 3.06 -9.83 13.40
CA MET A 89 2.44 -9.07 14.50
C MET A 89 3.41 -8.12 15.22
N ASP A 90 4.71 -8.34 15.04
CA ASP A 90 5.77 -7.53 15.65
C ASP A 90 6.25 -6.39 14.75
N ASP A 91 5.83 -6.39 13.47
CA ASP A 91 6.22 -5.34 12.53
C ASP A 91 5.45 -4.04 12.81
N VAL A 92 6.18 -2.94 12.83
CA VAL A 92 5.65 -1.59 12.98
C VAL A 92 5.97 -0.78 11.73
N GLY A 93 4.96 -0.12 11.16
CA GLY A 93 5.17 0.65 9.95
C GLY A 93 3.96 1.51 9.58
N VAL A 94 4.17 2.41 8.63
CA VAL A 94 3.15 3.34 8.16
C VAL A 94 2.77 3.04 6.72
N ILE A 95 1.48 2.92 6.46
CA ILE A 95 0.91 2.76 5.12
C ILE A 95 0.10 4.01 4.80
N VAL A 96 0.49 4.73 3.74
CA VAL A 96 -0.23 5.91 3.25
C VAL A 96 -0.90 5.57 1.93
N LEU A 97 -2.22 5.70 1.88
CA LEU A 97 -3.01 5.52 0.66
C LEU A 97 -3.33 6.90 0.06
N LEU A 98 -2.71 7.22 -1.06
CA LEU A 98 -2.80 8.54 -1.69
C LEU A 98 -3.71 8.50 -2.92
N ASP A 99 -5.01 8.51 -2.68
CA ASP A 99 -6.06 8.65 -3.70
C ASP A 99 -7.40 8.88 -3.00
N GLU A 100 -8.20 9.84 -3.45
CA GLU A 100 -9.51 10.16 -2.86
C GLU A 100 -10.50 8.99 -2.90
N ARG A 101 -10.32 8.06 -3.84
CA ARG A 101 -11.19 6.89 -3.97
C ARG A 101 -11.11 5.96 -2.76
N PHE A 102 -9.98 5.93 -2.06
CA PHE A 102 -9.85 5.12 -0.84
C PHE A 102 -10.78 5.58 0.29
N ALA A 103 -11.25 6.84 0.27
CA ALA A 103 -12.23 7.33 1.23
C ALA A 103 -13.68 6.92 0.91
N ARG A 104 -13.94 6.33 -0.26
CA ARG A 104 -15.28 5.89 -0.65
C ARG A 104 -15.63 4.56 0.02
N SER A 105 -16.89 4.42 0.41
CA SER A 105 -17.37 3.20 1.12
C SER A 105 -17.10 1.90 0.35
N GLU A 106 -17.09 1.94 -0.98
CA GLU A 106 -16.80 0.78 -1.83
C GLU A 106 -15.35 0.27 -1.69
N TYR A 107 -14.39 1.16 -1.35
CA TYR A 107 -13.01 0.79 -1.07
C TYR A 107 -12.78 0.50 0.40
N VAL A 108 -13.33 1.32 1.30
CA VAL A 108 -13.18 1.15 2.75
C VAL A 108 -13.63 -0.23 3.21
N ARG A 109 -14.73 -0.77 2.68
CA ARG A 109 -15.20 -2.13 3.00
C ARG A 109 -14.27 -3.26 2.55
N LEU A 110 -13.25 -2.96 1.72
CA LEU A 110 -12.24 -3.90 1.28
C LEU A 110 -10.96 -3.81 2.11
N PHE A 111 -10.91 -2.90 3.08
CA PHE A 111 -9.80 -2.81 4.00
C PHE A 111 -9.80 -4.02 4.92
N PRO A 112 -8.62 -4.58 5.25
CA PRO A 112 -8.52 -5.63 6.24
C PRO A 112 -8.86 -5.10 7.63
N GLU A 113 -9.19 -5.99 8.56
CA GLU A 113 -9.59 -5.62 9.92
C GLU A 113 -8.48 -4.84 10.66
N GLU A 114 -7.23 -5.13 10.38
CA GLU A 114 -6.06 -4.46 10.94
C GLU A 114 -5.99 -2.97 10.57
N TRP A 115 -6.74 -2.54 9.56
CA TRP A 115 -6.81 -1.14 9.14
C TRP A 115 -8.02 -0.41 9.73
N ALA A 116 -8.74 -0.98 10.70
CA ALA A 116 -9.94 -0.36 11.27
C ALA A 116 -9.69 1.04 11.85
N ASP A 117 -8.50 1.29 12.39
CA ASP A 117 -8.11 2.56 12.99
C ASP A 117 -7.45 3.56 12.01
N TYR A 118 -7.68 3.40 10.70
CA TYR A 118 -7.11 4.32 9.71
C TYR A 118 -7.51 5.77 9.98
N LYS A 119 -6.63 6.70 9.61
CA LYS A 119 -6.87 8.15 9.72
C LYS A 119 -7.11 8.74 8.35
N LEU A 120 -8.25 9.43 8.18
CA LEU A 120 -8.49 10.24 6.99
C LEU A 120 -7.90 11.62 7.22
N CYS A 121 -6.98 12.04 6.35
CA CYS A 121 -6.30 13.32 6.46
C CYS A 121 -6.01 13.91 5.07
N ASN A 122 -5.63 15.18 5.05
CA ASN A 122 -5.13 15.83 3.84
C ASN A 122 -3.59 15.84 3.82
N LEU A 123 -3.01 16.25 2.68
CA LEU A 123 -1.56 16.27 2.49
C LEU A 123 -0.79 17.15 3.49
N LYS A 124 -1.43 18.16 4.11
CA LYS A 124 -0.79 19.02 5.09
C LYS A 124 -0.75 18.37 6.48
N GLU A 125 -1.73 17.53 6.77
CA GLU A 125 -1.87 16.83 8.05
C GLU A 125 -1.06 15.52 8.09
N ALA A 126 -0.92 14.85 6.94
CA ALA A 126 -0.27 13.55 6.87
C ALA A 126 1.14 13.51 7.49
N PRO A 127 2.06 14.46 7.23
CA PRO A 127 3.39 14.42 7.84
C PRO A 127 3.35 14.51 9.37
N LYS A 128 2.41 15.28 9.92
CA LYS A 128 2.25 15.41 11.37
C LYS A 128 1.76 14.09 11.97
N LEU A 129 0.77 13.45 11.37
CA LEU A 129 0.25 12.17 11.84
C LEU A 129 1.31 11.06 11.80
N VAL A 130 2.15 11.05 10.76
CA VAL A 130 3.27 10.11 10.64
C VAL A 130 4.31 10.35 11.72
N ALA A 131 4.67 11.62 12.00
CA ALA A 131 5.60 11.96 13.06
C ALA A 131 5.04 11.56 14.44
N GLU A 132 3.79 11.88 14.74
CA GLU A 132 3.13 11.49 16.00
C GLU A 132 3.09 9.97 16.19
N PHE A 133 2.91 9.21 15.11
CA PHE A 133 2.95 7.75 15.14
C PHE A 133 4.33 7.24 15.58
N TRP A 134 5.39 7.74 14.96
CA TRP A 134 6.76 7.31 15.28
C TRP A 134 7.22 7.78 16.67
N ASP A 135 6.82 8.97 17.12
CA ASP A 135 7.10 9.46 18.48
C ASP A 135 6.50 8.55 19.55
N GLY A 136 5.35 7.93 19.26
CA GLY A 136 4.70 6.97 20.15
C GLY A 136 5.30 5.55 20.13
N HIS A 137 6.17 5.23 19.15
CA HIS A 137 6.79 3.92 18.98
C HIS A 137 8.32 3.95 19.11
N SER A 138 8.87 5.08 19.55
CA SER A 138 10.31 5.28 19.80
C SER A 138 10.72 4.80 21.17
#